data_f8aeca9d8af2d2d6bee3774f4a308c89
#
_entry.id   f8aeca9d8af2d2d6bee3774f4a308c89
#
_cell.length_a   1.000
_cell.length_b   1.000
_cell.length_c   1.000
_cell.angle_alpha   90.00
_cell.angle_beta   90.00
_cell.angle_gamma   90.00
#
_symmetry.space_group_name_H-M   'P 1'
#
loop_
_entity.id
_entity.type
_entity.pdbx_description
1 polymer ?
#
loop_
_entity_poly.entity_id
_entity_poly.type
_entity_poly.pdbx_seq_one_letter_code
_entity_poly.pdbx_strand_id
1 'polypeptide(L)'
;MVTMQDVARRAGVALSTVSATLTGARPVSAATRARVESVMDELGYRPNALARGLATRRSRVLALTYPVADSGLSRTSAEFVLSAAAVAQERGYQLVLWPFAAEDADGVLDVARRGLADGVLVMEV
;
A
#
# COMPACT_ATOMS: atom_id res chain seq x y z
N MET A 1 20.60 4.56 8.96
CA MET A 1 19.37 4.56 8.13
C MET A 1 18.79 5.96 8.10
N VAL A 2 18.49 6.47 6.92
CA VAL A 2 17.90 7.81 6.75
C VAL A 2 16.45 7.80 7.20
N THR A 3 16.07 8.78 8.03
CA THR A 3 14.73 8.93 8.56
C THR A 3 14.05 10.17 7.98
N MET A 4 12.71 10.26 8.15
CA MET A 4 11.97 11.50 7.81
C MET A 4 12.53 12.73 8.53
N GLN A 5 13.01 12.55 9.75
CA GLN A 5 13.61 13.64 10.53
C GLN A 5 14.89 14.14 9.90
N ASP A 6 15.71 13.25 9.34
CA ASP A 6 16.92 13.62 8.59
C ASP A 6 16.56 14.45 7.35
N VAL A 7 15.50 14.04 6.64
CA VAL A 7 14.98 14.78 5.48
C VAL A 7 14.50 16.18 5.90
N ALA A 8 13.73 16.27 6.97
CA ALA A 8 13.21 17.53 7.49
C ALA A 8 14.36 18.49 7.86
N ARG A 9 15.36 17.99 8.56
CA ARG A 9 16.52 18.76 8.97
C ARG A 9 17.33 19.28 7.76
N ARG A 10 17.57 18.42 6.79
CA ARG A 10 18.32 18.77 5.58
C ARG A 10 17.55 19.75 4.67
N ALA A 11 16.23 19.59 4.57
CA ALA A 11 15.37 20.46 3.78
C ALA A 11 15.06 21.80 4.47
N GLY A 12 15.32 21.90 5.77
CA GLY A 12 15.02 23.10 6.56
C GLY A 12 13.52 23.31 6.78
N VAL A 13 12.77 22.24 6.89
CA VAL A 13 11.31 22.27 7.11
C VAL A 13 10.95 21.43 8.33
N ALA A 14 9.72 21.58 8.82
CA ALA A 14 9.22 20.78 9.93
C ALA A 14 8.98 19.32 9.49
N LEU A 15 9.08 18.40 10.43
CA LEU A 15 8.77 16.99 10.21
C LEU A 15 7.34 16.81 9.67
N SER A 16 6.38 17.58 10.18
CA SER A 16 5.01 17.58 9.70
C SER A 16 4.88 18.00 8.22
N THR A 17 5.77 18.85 7.75
CA THR A 17 5.82 19.27 6.34
C THR A 17 6.31 18.14 5.45
N VAL A 18 7.32 17.39 5.88
CA VAL A 18 7.79 16.19 5.17
C VAL A 18 6.65 15.15 5.11
N SER A 19 6.01 14.89 6.23
CA SER A 19 4.87 13.97 6.30
C SER A 19 3.73 14.39 5.37
N ALA A 20 3.35 15.67 5.37
CA ALA A 20 2.31 16.20 4.49
C ALA A 20 2.67 16.08 3.00
N THR A 21 3.96 16.24 2.64
CA THR A 21 4.43 16.04 1.27
C THR A 21 4.23 14.60 0.83
N LEU A 22 4.46 13.64 1.71
CA LEU A 22 4.33 12.22 1.41
C LEU A 22 2.87 11.73 1.41
N THR A 23 2.04 12.25 2.32
CA THR A 23 0.68 11.76 2.52
C THR A 23 -0.40 12.58 1.82
N GLY A 24 -0.10 13.84 1.48
CA GLY A 24 -1.10 14.77 0.98
C GLY A 24 -2.11 15.24 2.03
N ALA A 25 -1.83 15.04 3.33
CA ALA A 25 -2.74 15.36 4.43
C ALA A 25 -3.09 16.87 4.52
N ARG A 26 -2.20 17.73 4.04
CA ARG A 26 -2.45 19.17 3.89
C ARG A 26 -1.74 19.69 2.64
N PRO A 27 -2.18 20.84 2.08
CA PRO A 27 -1.51 21.45 0.95
C PRO A 27 -0.07 21.84 1.29
N VAL A 28 0.86 21.54 0.37
CA VAL A 28 2.26 21.94 0.44
C VAL A 28 2.58 22.70 -0.84
N SER A 29 3.28 23.85 -0.72
CA SER A 29 3.64 24.64 -1.89
C SER A 29 4.51 23.83 -2.85
N ALA A 30 4.44 24.12 -4.14
CA ALA A 30 5.24 23.45 -5.15
C ALA A 30 6.75 23.59 -4.88
N ALA A 31 7.20 24.75 -4.41
CA ALA A 31 8.59 24.98 -4.07
C ALA A 31 9.06 24.12 -2.88
N THR A 32 8.24 24.01 -1.84
CA THR A 32 8.54 23.17 -0.67
C THR A 32 8.53 21.69 -1.05
N ARG A 33 7.54 21.26 -1.83
CA ARG A 33 7.49 19.89 -2.32
C ARG A 33 8.73 19.51 -3.12
N ALA A 34 9.13 20.37 -4.05
CA ALA A 34 10.33 20.14 -4.86
C ALA A 34 11.58 20.04 -4.00
N ARG A 35 11.70 20.87 -2.96
CA ARG A 35 12.83 20.83 -2.03
C ARG A 35 12.87 19.53 -1.25
N VAL A 36 11.74 19.11 -0.69
CA VAL A 36 11.64 17.85 0.07
C VAL A 36 11.97 16.64 -0.81
N GLU A 37 11.41 16.59 -2.01
CA GLU A 37 11.67 15.50 -2.96
C GLU A 37 13.14 15.44 -3.37
N SER A 38 13.76 16.58 -3.63
CA SER A 38 15.17 16.68 -3.96
C SER A 38 16.07 16.18 -2.83
N VAL A 39 15.75 16.54 -1.58
CA VAL A 39 16.47 16.07 -0.40
C VAL A 39 16.30 14.57 -0.19
N MET A 40 15.09 14.04 -0.40
CA MET A 40 14.86 12.59 -0.33
C MET A 40 15.73 11.83 -1.33
N ASP A 41 15.84 12.31 -2.57
CA ASP A 41 16.70 11.72 -3.59
C ASP A 41 18.18 11.82 -3.20
N GLU A 42 18.62 12.99 -2.72
CA GLU A 42 19.99 13.23 -2.29
C GLU A 42 20.41 12.29 -1.15
N LEU A 43 19.54 12.08 -0.16
CA LEU A 43 19.81 11.24 1.00
C LEU A 43 19.51 9.76 0.78
N GLY A 44 18.90 9.41 -0.35
CA GLY A 44 18.47 8.04 -0.62
C GLY A 44 17.31 7.59 0.27
N TYR A 45 16.49 8.53 0.76
CA TYR A 45 15.34 8.21 1.58
C TYR A 45 14.23 7.59 0.74
N ARG A 46 13.76 6.42 1.20
CA ARG A 46 12.59 5.75 0.62
C ARG A 46 11.45 5.80 1.62
N PRO A 47 10.27 6.34 1.24
CA PRO A 47 9.11 6.33 2.12
C PRO A 47 8.75 4.91 2.55
N ASN A 48 8.56 4.71 3.85
CA ASN A 48 8.10 3.43 4.36
C ASN A 48 6.57 3.34 4.17
N ALA A 49 6.12 2.45 3.29
CA ALA A 49 4.70 2.26 3.00
C ALA A 49 3.90 1.84 4.25
N LEU A 50 4.49 1.04 5.13
CA LEU A 50 3.86 0.63 6.38
C LEU A 50 3.67 1.81 7.33
N ALA A 51 4.70 2.64 7.52
CA ALA A 51 4.61 3.83 8.36
C ALA A 51 3.60 4.82 7.81
N ARG A 52 3.57 5.02 6.48
CA ARG A 52 2.57 5.85 5.82
C ARG A 52 1.16 5.29 6.00
N GLY A 53 1.00 3.98 5.89
CA GLY A 53 -0.27 3.29 6.11
C GLY A 53 -0.79 3.49 7.54
N LEU A 54 0.08 3.41 8.53
CA LEU A 54 -0.26 3.68 9.92
C LEU A 54 -0.72 5.13 10.13
N ALA A 55 -0.04 6.10 9.52
CA ALA A 55 -0.37 7.51 9.63
C ALA A 55 -1.72 7.86 8.97
N THR A 56 -2.02 7.25 7.80
CA THR A 56 -3.25 7.51 7.04
C THR A 56 -4.39 6.56 7.39
N ARG A 57 -4.15 5.51 8.16
CA ARG A 57 -5.05 4.38 8.43
C ARG A 57 -5.48 3.65 7.14
N ARG A 58 -4.64 3.72 6.11
CA ARG A 58 -4.85 3.03 4.83
C ARG A 58 -3.59 2.27 4.47
N SER A 59 -3.73 0.97 4.27
CA SER A 59 -2.61 0.12 3.86
C SER A 59 -2.26 0.27 2.39
N ARG A 60 -3.21 0.71 1.56
CA ARG A 60 -3.13 0.70 0.10
C ARG A 60 -2.92 -0.69 -0.46
N VAL A 61 -3.40 -1.69 0.27
CA VAL A 61 -3.37 -3.10 -0.12
C VAL A 61 -4.80 -3.60 -0.26
N LEU A 62 -5.07 -4.33 -1.31
CA LEU A 62 -6.27 -5.12 -1.50
C LEU A 62 -5.88 -6.58 -1.46
N ALA A 63 -6.58 -7.38 -0.67
CA ALA A 63 -6.40 -8.81 -0.65
C ALA A 63 -7.40 -9.47 -1.59
N LEU A 64 -6.93 -10.37 -2.44
CA LEU A 64 -7.78 -11.23 -3.24
C LEU A 64 -7.69 -12.64 -2.69
N THR A 65 -8.80 -13.15 -2.19
CA THR A 65 -8.86 -14.49 -1.60
C THR A 65 -9.48 -15.48 -2.58
N TYR A 66 -8.93 -16.66 -2.59
CA TYR A 66 -9.43 -17.75 -3.42
C TYR A 66 -9.26 -19.08 -2.70
N PRO A 67 -10.17 -20.05 -2.93
CA PRO A 67 -10.03 -21.36 -2.32
C PRO A 67 -8.83 -22.09 -2.91
N VAL A 68 -8.07 -22.75 -2.04
CA VAL A 68 -6.98 -23.63 -2.49
C VAL A 68 -7.58 -24.88 -3.10
N ALA A 69 -7.33 -25.09 -4.39
CA ALA A 69 -7.72 -26.29 -5.10
C ALA A 69 -6.47 -27.00 -5.63
N ASP A 70 -6.52 -28.30 -5.72
CA ASP A 70 -5.38 -29.11 -6.20
C ASP A 70 -4.98 -28.78 -7.63
N SER A 71 -5.90 -28.25 -8.43
CA SER A 71 -5.68 -27.87 -9.82
C SER A 71 -5.09 -26.46 -9.99
N GLY A 72 -4.93 -25.69 -8.92
CA GLY A 72 -4.49 -24.29 -9.00
C GLY A 72 -5.53 -23.36 -9.63
N LEU A 73 -5.08 -22.19 -10.06
CA LEU A 73 -5.93 -21.21 -10.74
C LEU A 73 -6.17 -21.61 -12.19
N SER A 74 -7.43 -21.55 -12.62
CA SER A 74 -7.78 -21.73 -14.03
C SER A 74 -7.22 -20.54 -14.84
N ARG A 75 -7.14 -20.71 -16.17
CA ARG A 75 -6.73 -19.63 -17.07
C ARG A 75 -7.62 -18.38 -16.90
N THR A 76 -8.93 -18.59 -16.84
CA THR A 76 -9.89 -17.49 -16.66
C THR A 76 -9.68 -16.77 -15.33
N SER A 77 -9.45 -17.52 -14.26
CA SER A 77 -9.15 -16.95 -12.94
C SER A 77 -7.84 -16.17 -12.95
N ALA A 78 -6.81 -16.68 -13.62
CA ALA A 78 -5.54 -15.97 -13.76
C ALA A 78 -5.69 -14.66 -14.54
N GLU A 79 -6.44 -14.65 -15.63
CA GLU A 79 -6.74 -13.44 -16.40
C GLU A 79 -7.48 -12.40 -15.56
N PHE A 80 -8.45 -12.85 -14.77
CA PHE A 80 -9.17 -11.98 -13.84
C PHE A 80 -8.22 -11.33 -12.81
N VAL A 81 -7.37 -12.14 -12.19
CA VAL A 81 -6.39 -11.66 -11.20
C VAL A 81 -5.44 -10.62 -11.81
N LEU A 82 -4.91 -10.89 -13.01
CA LEU A 82 -4.00 -9.96 -13.68
C LEU A 82 -4.69 -8.64 -14.03
N SER A 83 -5.93 -8.69 -14.49
CA SER A 83 -6.73 -7.50 -14.80
C SER A 83 -7.03 -6.70 -13.53
N ALA A 84 -7.41 -7.36 -12.45
CA ALA A 84 -7.66 -6.72 -11.18
C ALA A 84 -6.40 -6.06 -10.62
N ALA A 85 -5.26 -6.72 -10.71
CA ALA A 85 -3.98 -6.18 -10.27
C ALA A 85 -3.59 -4.92 -11.06
N ALA A 86 -3.79 -4.93 -12.38
CA ALA A 86 -3.48 -3.78 -13.23
C ALA A 86 -4.32 -2.56 -12.83
N VAL A 87 -5.63 -2.73 -12.65
CA VAL A 87 -6.52 -1.64 -12.23
C VAL A 87 -6.18 -1.15 -10.82
N ALA A 88 -5.87 -2.06 -9.91
CA ALA A 88 -5.46 -1.68 -8.56
C ALA A 88 -4.20 -0.81 -8.59
N GLN A 89 -3.19 -1.19 -9.37
CA GLN A 89 -1.95 -0.42 -9.50
C GLN A 89 -2.18 0.96 -10.09
N GLU A 90 -3.05 1.09 -11.09
CA GLU A 90 -3.42 2.40 -11.67
C GLU A 90 -4.01 3.34 -10.61
N ARG A 91 -4.65 2.79 -9.60
CA ARG A 91 -5.28 3.54 -8.50
C ARG A 91 -4.42 3.64 -7.25
N GLY A 92 -3.16 3.24 -7.32
CA GLY A 92 -2.21 3.33 -6.22
C GLY A 92 -2.36 2.23 -5.17
N TYR A 93 -2.97 1.10 -5.53
CA TYR A 93 -3.12 -0.06 -4.66
C TYR A 93 -2.24 -1.20 -5.09
N GLN A 94 -1.87 -2.05 -4.13
CA GLN A 94 -1.23 -3.34 -4.40
C GLN A 94 -2.26 -4.45 -4.19
N LEU A 95 -2.27 -5.42 -5.09
CA LEU A 95 -3.11 -6.59 -4.96
C LEU A 95 -2.29 -7.75 -4.43
N VAL A 96 -2.71 -8.32 -3.31
CA VAL A 96 -2.05 -9.47 -2.69
C VAL A 96 -2.98 -10.67 -2.80
N LEU A 97 -2.44 -11.79 -3.27
CA LEU A 97 -3.16 -13.04 -3.31
C LEU A 97 -3.13 -13.72 -1.94
N TRP A 98 -4.29 -14.07 -1.43
CA TRP A 98 -4.42 -14.71 -0.13
C TRP A 98 -5.23 -16.00 -0.27
N PRO A 99 -4.56 -17.13 -0.44
CA PRO A 99 -5.27 -18.41 -0.53
C PRO A 99 -5.89 -18.78 0.82
N PHE A 100 -7.05 -19.41 0.80
CA PHE A 100 -7.69 -19.93 2.00
C PHE A 100 -8.17 -21.36 1.78
N ALA A 101 -8.17 -22.15 2.87
CA ALA A 101 -8.82 -23.44 2.86
C ALA A 101 -10.33 -23.24 2.97
N ALA A 102 -11.11 -24.07 2.29
CA ALA A 102 -12.57 -23.94 2.26
C ALA A 102 -13.21 -23.97 3.67
N GLU A 103 -12.49 -24.49 4.63
CA GLU A 103 -12.90 -24.62 6.03
C GLU A 103 -12.57 -23.38 6.87
N ASP A 104 -11.77 -22.45 6.35
CA ASP A 104 -11.25 -21.29 7.08
C ASP A 104 -11.82 -19.97 6.56
N ALA A 105 -13.14 -19.88 6.53
CA ALA A 105 -13.81 -18.65 6.15
C ALA A 105 -13.52 -17.47 7.11
N ASP A 106 -13.24 -17.77 8.38
CA ASP A 106 -12.91 -16.75 9.38
C ASP A 106 -11.54 -16.12 9.14
N GLY A 107 -10.57 -16.86 8.60
CA GLY A 107 -9.25 -16.36 8.26
C GLY A 107 -9.29 -15.26 7.21
N VAL A 108 -10.24 -15.33 6.27
CA VAL A 108 -10.44 -14.30 5.24
C VAL A 108 -10.84 -12.96 5.87
N LEU A 109 -11.75 -12.98 6.82
CA LEU A 109 -12.21 -11.78 7.53
C LEU A 109 -11.13 -11.20 8.43
N ASP A 110 -10.24 -12.04 8.94
CA ASP A 110 -9.17 -11.64 9.85
C ASP A 110 -8.16 -10.71 9.17
N VAL A 111 -7.88 -10.92 7.89
CA VAL A 111 -7.01 -10.05 7.10
C VAL A 111 -7.52 -8.60 7.11
N ALA A 112 -8.81 -8.40 6.91
CA ALA A 112 -9.43 -7.07 6.94
C ALA A 112 -9.47 -6.50 8.36
N ARG A 113 -9.79 -7.32 9.36
CA ARG A 113 -9.86 -6.89 10.77
C ARG A 113 -8.53 -6.45 11.34
N ARG A 114 -7.42 -7.07 10.91
CA ARG A 114 -6.07 -6.70 11.35
C ARG A 114 -5.51 -5.47 10.64
N GLY A 115 -6.25 -4.89 9.71
CA GLY A 115 -5.80 -3.73 8.97
C GLY A 115 -4.69 -4.03 7.96
N LEU A 116 -4.49 -5.30 7.59
CA LEU A 116 -3.50 -5.70 6.58
C LEU A 116 -3.91 -5.30 5.18
N ALA A 117 -5.20 -5.16 4.95
CA ALA A 117 -5.76 -4.73 3.67
C ALA A 117 -6.90 -3.75 3.90
N ASP A 118 -7.08 -2.81 2.98
CA ASP A 118 -8.19 -1.86 2.99
C ASP A 118 -9.49 -2.48 2.49
N GLY A 119 -9.38 -3.55 1.71
CA GLY A 119 -10.53 -4.28 1.19
C GLY A 119 -10.14 -5.71 0.83
N VAL A 120 -11.15 -6.57 0.74
CA VAL A 120 -10.99 -7.98 0.39
C VAL A 120 -11.89 -8.30 -0.79
N LEU A 121 -11.31 -8.86 -1.84
CA LEU A 121 -12.02 -9.44 -2.97
C LEU A 121 -12.11 -10.95 -2.74
N VAL A 122 -13.29 -11.50 -2.82
CA VAL A 122 -13.51 -12.94 -2.67
C VAL A 122 -13.82 -13.53 -4.03
N MET A 123 -12.99 -14.48 -4.46
CA MET A 123 -13.18 -15.19 -5.71
C MET A 123 -13.68 -16.60 -5.39
N GLU A 124 -14.85 -16.93 -5.90
CA GLU A 124 -15.38 -18.28 -5.85
C GLU A 124 -15.06 -18.99 -7.17
N VAL A 125 -14.73 -20.24 -7.06
CA VAL A 125 -14.40 -21.09 -8.22
C VAL A 125 -15.47 -22.16 -8.39
#